data_8bd45cb14b001b82132e0dc35124b0ce
#
_entry.id   8bd45cb14b001b82132e0dc35124b0ce
#
_cell.length_a   1.000
_cell.length_b   1.000
_cell.length_c   1.000
_cell.angle_alpha   90.00
_cell.angle_beta   90.00
_cell.angle_gamma   90.00
#
_symmetry.space_group_name_H-M   'P 1'
#
loop_
_entity.id
_entity.type
_entity.pdbx_description
1 polymer ?
#
loop_
_entity_poly.entity_id
_entity_poly.type
_entity_poly.pdbx_seq_one_letter_code
_entity_poly.pdbx_strand_id
1 'polypeptide(L)'
;MLFSAAFGIGDRTLERLRELRPLGLTPASFVSHDAQTHMDPYASLICAAQEGNLVIYDTETTGLDVLRDDIIQLSAIRMNAEGEILDTFDELLIPTVPMSSGALMTHHKTMDEILAGGLEAREGLRRFSAFVDGCVLVGHNSLRFDRPLVRNQMRKRGLPLPSDAGEYDTMLIAKQFLPALRNYRLETLCREFGIVNEHAHDALGDITATGRVLVRLLHDFILPATEARRNAVAAYAPKFAALYAFLNELDGNYLRVGDIQGLLHAVMDVLHLPSRCVRDSDRDAIRDLTDYFSPYDGSRPELDAEGELRDFLANLALSGSQMDVLIHKLHKIPIITVHQAKGCEFDTVIIVDADEGSYPSGRSRTPEEEAEEQRIFYVAISRAREQLILISTQDRYGSYHMSPYIDRIPSSCIARWEWPGHERVD
;
A
#
# COMPACT_ATOMS: atom_id res chain seq x y z
N MET A 1 -1.26 6.34 18.91
CA MET A 1 -0.84 6.89 20.23
C MET A 1 -0.03 8.18 20.11
N LEU A 2 1.12 8.24 19.41
CA LEU A 2 1.92 9.49 19.31
C LEU A 2 1.14 10.66 18.70
N PHE A 3 0.44 10.45 17.60
CA PHE A 3 -0.38 11.47 16.93
C PHE A 3 -1.52 11.99 17.83
N SER A 4 -2.26 11.10 18.47
CA SER A 4 -3.35 11.49 19.36
C SER A 4 -2.85 12.34 20.55
N ALA A 5 -1.69 11.98 21.11
CA ALA A 5 -1.09 12.77 22.20
C ALA A 5 -0.65 14.15 21.74
N ALA A 6 -0.10 14.31 20.52
CA ALA A 6 0.31 15.59 19.97
C ALA A 6 -0.86 16.58 19.81
N PHE A 7 -2.06 16.06 19.53
CA PHE A 7 -3.28 16.85 19.39
C PHE A 7 -4.21 16.82 20.62
N GLY A 8 -3.73 16.36 21.77
CA GLY A 8 -4.49 16.33 23.02
C GLY A 8 -5.62 15.30 23.06
N ILE A 9 -5.62 14.33 22.13
CA ILE A 9 -6.61 13.25 22.08
C ILE A 9 -6.13 12.15 23.02
N GLY A 10 -6.64 12.09 24.24
CA GLY A 10 -6.23 11.14 25.28
C GLY A 10 -6.80 9.74 25.08
N ASP A 11 -6.15 8.73 25.69
CA ASP A 11 -6.50 7.33 25.58
C ASP A 11 -7.97 7.04 26.00
N ARG A 12 -8.47 7.71 27.02
CA ARG A 12 -9.90 7.61 27.43
C ARG A 12 -10.86 8.02 26.31
N THR A 13 -10.49 8.99 25.48
CA THR A 13 -11.29 9.36 24.31
C THR A 13 -11.27 8.23 23.30
N LEU A 14 -10.07 7.69 22.98
CA LEU A 14 -9.92 6.61 22.03
C LEU A 14 -10.64 5.30 22.47
N GLU A 15 -10.65 5.02 23.77
CA GLU A 15 -11.41 3.86 24.32
C GLU A 15 -12.91 4.05 24.12
N ARG A 16 -13.46 5.22 24.45
CA ARG A 16 -14.88 5.52 24.23
C ARG A 16 -15.29 5.48 22.76
N LEU A 17 -14.41 5.85 21.84
CA LEU A 17 -14.68 5.77 20.40
C LEU A 17 -14.89 4.31 19.94
N ARG A 18 -14.32 3.32 20.63
CA ARG A 18 -14.57 1.89 20.32
C ARG A 18 -16.03 1.50 20.53
N GLU A 19 -16.71 2.13 21.48
CA GLU A 19 -18.14 1.92 21.75
C GLU A 19 -19.05 2.48 20.65
N LEU A 20 -18.53 3.42 19.84
CA LEU A 20 -19.23 4.03 18.71
C LEU A 20 -19.13 3.24 17.40
N ARG A 21 -18.43 2.12 17.42
CA ARG A 21 -18.26 1.26 16.23
C ARG A 21 -19.58 0.79 15.61
N PRO A 22 -20.62 0.44 16.38
CA PRO A 22 -21.92 0.10 15.81
C PRO A 22 -22.59 1.23 15.00
N LEU A 23 -22.18 2.47 15.22
CA LEU A 23 -22.64 3.63 14.45
C LEU A 23 -21.83 3.86 13.16
N GLY A 24 -20.88 2.98 12.83
CA GLY A 24 -19.96 3.15 11.71
C GLY A 24 -18.87 4.19 11.96
N LEU A 25 -18.55 4.50 13.23
CA LEU A 25 -17.57 5.50 13.60
C LEU A 25 -16.25 4.85 14.01
N THR A 26 -15.15 5.40 13.49
CA THR A 26 -13.77 5.09 13.86
C THR A 26 -13.05 6.40 14.17
N PRO A 27 -11.85 6.38 14.77
CA PRO A 27 -11.08 7.62 14.94
C PRO A 27 -10.87 8.41 13.65
N ALA A 28 -10.71 7.72 12.51
CA ALA A 28 -10.58 8.37 11.19
C ALA A 28 -11.86 9.10 10.75
N SER A 29 -13.03 8.62 11.15
CA SER A 29 -14.30 9.25 10.81
C SER A 29 -14.38 10.70 11.33
N PHE A 30 -13.76 11.00 12.48
CA PHE A 30 -13.80 12.33 13.10
C PHE A 30 -12.88 13.37 12.44
N VAL A 31 -11.99 12.95 11.53
CA VAL A 31 -11.13 13.83 10.73
C VAL A 31 -11.56 13.87 9.26
N SER A 32 -12.71 13.33 8.91
CA SER A 32 -13.29 13.50 7.57
C SER A 32 -13.90 14.89 7.42
N HIS A 33 -13.89 15.40 6.18
CA HIS A 33 -14.52 16.67 5.84
C HIS A 33 -16.00 16.69 6.28
N ASP A 34 -16.75 15.66 5.93
CA ASP A 34 -18.17 15.54 6.25
C ASP A 34 -18.45 15.54 7.75
N ALA A 35 -17.62 14.89 8.57
CA ALA A 35 -17.80 14.90 10.02
C ALA A 35 -17.54 16.30 10.61
N GLN A 36 -16.55 17.01 10.10
CA GLN A 36 -16.17 18.34 10.62
C GLN A 36 -17.13 19.46 10.15
N THR A 37 -17.71 19.31 8.95
CA THR A 37 -18.59 20.35 8.34
C THR A 37 -20.06 20.01 8.45
N HIS A 38 -20.45 18.74 8.33
CA HIS A 38 -21.83 18.27 8.27
C HIS A 38 -22.24 17.40 9.46
N MET A 39 -21.36 17.22 10.44
CA MET A 39 -21.57 16.40 11.64
C MET A 39 -21.93 14.93 11.35
N ASP A 40 -21.60 14.43 10.17
CA ASP A 40 -21.82 13.04 9.79
C ASP A 40 -20.79 12.62 8.72
N PRO A 41 -19.93 11.63 8.95
CA PRO A 41 -18.93 11.19 7.97
C PRO A 41 -19.54 10.59 6.69
N TYR A 42 -20.84 10.36 6.65
CA TYR A 42 -21.57 9.86 5.50
C TYR A 42 -22.51 10.91 4.88
N ALA A 43 -22.38 12.19 5.25
CA ALA A 43 -23.29 13.23 4.80
C ALA A 43 -23.32 13.35 3.27
N SER A 44 -22.16 13.44 2.62
CA SER A 44 -22.07 13.54 1.17
C SER A 44 -22.62 12.28 0.48
N LEU A 45 -22.35 11.09 1.03
CA LEU A 45 -22.87 9.81 0.52
C LEU A 45 -24.42 9.79 0.56
N ILE A 46 -24.99 10.18 1.70
CA ILE A 46 -26.47 10.20 1.88
C ILE A 46 -27.11 11.22 0.93
N CYS A 47 -26.54 12.42 0.83
CA CYS A 47 -27.04 13.48 -0.06
C CYS A 47 -26.99 13.03 -1.52
N ALA A 48 -25.84 12.53 -1.97
CA ALA A 48 -25.68 12.05 -3.34
C ALA A 48 -26.61 10.87 -3.68
N ALA A 49 -26.86 9.96 -2.72
CA ALA A 49 -27.83 8.89 -2.91
C ALA A 49 -29.25 9.44 -3.14
N GLN A 50 -29.68 10.42 -2.34
CA GLN A 50 -30.99 11.04 -2.46
C GLN A 50 -31.17 11.85 -3.75
N GLU A 51 -30.09 12.46 -4.24
CA GLU A 51 -30.06 13.28 -5.46
C GLU A 51 -29.83 12.46 -6.75
N GLY A 52 -29.50 11.17 -6.64
CA GLY A 52 -29.14 10.33 -7.80
C GLY A 52 -27.77 10.65 -8.38
N ASN A 53 -26.85 11.17 -7.54
CA ASN A 53 -25.48 11.55 -7.90
C ASN A 53 -24.42 10.59 -7.35
N LEU A 54 -24.79 9.34 -7.03
CA LEU A 54 -23.84 8.28 -6.73
C LEU A 54 -23.31 7.67 -8.01
N VAL A 55 -22.01 7.56 -8.14
CA VAL A 55 -21.35 6.82 -9.22
C VAL A 55 -20.59 5.64 -8.63
N ILE A 56 -21.02 4.43 -8.99
CA ILE A 56 -20.30 3.20 -8.66
C ILE A 56 -19.38 2.90 -9.84
N TYR A 57 -18.09 2.66 -9.59
CA TYR A 57 -17.11 2.42 -10.64
C TYR A 57 -16.13 1.30 -10.29
N ASP A 58 -15.56 0.71 -11.32
CA ASP A 58 -14.55 -0.34 -11.25
C ASP A 58 -13.65 -0.29 -12.47
N THR A 59 -12.44 -0.86 -12.37
CA THR A 59 -11.46 -0.88 -13.46
C THR A 59 -10.93 -2.29 -13.72
N GLU A 60 -10.90 -2.70 -15.00
CA GLU A 60 -10.08 -3.83 -15.44
C GLU A 60 -8.74 -3.32 -15.98
N THR A 61 -7.67 -4.08 -15.77
CA THR A 61 -6.31 -3.59 -15.91
C THR A 61 -5.37 -4.60 -16.55
N THR A 62 -4.21 -4.16 -17.04
CA THR A 62 -3.15 -5.04 -17.55
C THR A 62 -2.43 -5.82 -16.45
N GLY A 63 -2.57 -5.40 -15.17
CA GLY A 63 -1.95 -6.02 -14.01
C GLY A 63 -2.29 -5.30 -12.72
N LEU A 64 -1.56 -5.58 -11.62
CA LEU A 64 -1.87 -5.10 -10.28
C LEU A 64 -1.01 -3.91 -9.81
N ASP A 65 -0.07 -3.44 -10.63
CA ASP A 65 0.79 -2.31 -10.29
C ASP A 65 0.13 -1.00 -10.71
N VAL A 66 -0.44 -0.28 -9.76
CA VAL A 66 -1.16 1.00 -9.99
C VAL A 66 -0.28 2.10 -10.63
N LEU A 67 1.05 1.95 -10.62
CA LEU A 67 1.98 2.89 -11.20
C LEU A 67 2.38 2.53 -12.62
N ARG A 68 2.45 1.23 -12.95
CA ARG A 68 2.99 0.72 -14.22
C ARG A 68 1.92 0.19 -15.15
N ASP A 69 0.87 -0.41 -14.60
CA ASP A 69 -0.18 -1.01 -15.39
C ASP A 69 -1.18 0.01 -15.95
N ASP A 70 -1.84 -0.35 -17.02
CA ASP A 70 -2.84 0.47 -17.69
C ASP A 70 -4.26 -0.06 -17.44
N ILE A 71 -5.25 0.83 -17.52
CA ILE A 71 -6.66 0.49 -17.53
C ILE A 71 -7.03 -0.01 -18.92
N ILE A 72 -7.71 -1.15 -18.99
CA ILE A 72 -8.24 -1.73 -20.25
C ILE A 72 -9.76 -1.64 -20.36
N GLN A 73 -10.46 -1.52 -19.23
CA GLN A 73 -11.87 -1.21 -19.17
C GLN A 73 -12.14 -0.32 -17.97
N LEU A 74 -13.00 0.65 -18.16
CA LEU A 74 -13.46 1.55 -17.12
C LEU A 74 -14.98 1.55 -17.17
N SER A 75 -15.61 1.03 -16.11
CA SER A 75 -17.04 0.85 -16.02
C SER A 75 -17.59 1.67 -14.85
N ALA A 76 -18.72 2.33 -15.07
CA ALA A 76 -19.39 3.08 -14.02
C ALA A 76 -20.92 3.09 -14.24
N ILE A 77 -21.66 3.12 -13.14
CA ILE A 77 -23.12 3.35 -13.15
C ILE A 77 -23.44 4.52 -12.23
N ARG A 78 -24.38 5.36 -12.66
CA ARG A 78 -24.98 6.38 -11.80
C ARG A 78 -26.26 5.83 -11.23
N MET A 79 -26.47 5.98 -9.91
CA MET A 79 -27.62 5.40 -9.24
C MET A 79 -28.15 6.29 -8.11
N ASN A 80 -29.41 6.04 -7.74
CA ASN A 80 -30.08 6.69 -6.60
C ASN A 80 -30.05 5.79 -5.32
N ALA A 81 -30.69 6.28 -4.25
CA ALA A 81 -30.77 5.58 -2.96
C ALA A 81 -31.53 4.25 -3.04
N GLU A 82 -32.46 4.09 -3.95
CA GLU A 82 -33.26 2.88 -4.17
C GLU A 82 -32.53 1.82 -4.98
N GLY A 83 -31.38 2.19 -5.56
CA GLY A 83 -30.57 1.30 -6.39
C GLY A 83 -30.98 1.27 -7.86
N GLU A 84 -31.79 2.25 -8.31
CA GLU A 84 -32.11 2.41 -9.72
C GLU A 84 -30.89 2.97 -10.47
N ILE A 85 -30.52 2.31 -11.56
CA ILE A 85 -29.45 2.76 -12.44
C ILE A 85 -30.03 3.86 -13.36
N LEU A 86 -29.48 5.06 -13.21
CA LEU A 86 -29.92 6.26 -13.93
C LEU A 86 -29.13 6.47 -15.22
N ASP A 87 -27.85 6.05 -15.23
CA ASP A 87 -26.94 6.20 -16.36
C ASP A 87 -25.82 5.18 -16.27
N THR A 88 -25.19 4.85 -17.41
CA THR A 88 -24.15 3.84 -17.51
C THR A 88 -23.01 4.33 -18.39
N PHE A 89 -21.81 4.11 -17.93
CA PHE A 89 -20.56 4.31 -18.65
C PHE A 89 -19.81 2.97 -18.68
N ASP A 90 -19.44 2.49 -19.85
CA ASP A 90 -18.68 1.25 -20.00
C ASP A 90 -17.84 1.32 -21.28
N GLU A 91 -16.54 1.54 -21.14
CA GLU A 91 -15.63 1.78 -22.24
C GLU A 91 -14.36 0.92 -22.12
N LEU A 92 -14.00 0.26 -23.21
CA LEU A 92 -12.69 -0.36 -23.37
C LEU A 92 -11.65 0.68 -23.72
N LEU A 93 -10.45 0.56 -23.12
CA LEU A 93 -9.33 1.46 -23.35
C LEU A 93 -8.14 0.68 -23.90
N ILE A 94 -7.51 1.21 -24.94
CA ILE A 94 -6.32 0.60 -25.54
C ILE A 94 -5.11 0.86 -24.64
N PRO A 95 -4.50 -0.20 -24.04
CA PRO A 95 -3.35 -0.05 -23.16
C PRO A 95 -2.08 0.22 -23.95
N THR A 96 -1.09 0.83 -23.29
CA THR A 96 0.25 1.07 -23.83
C THR A 96 1.29 0.07 -23.32
N VAL A 97 0.91 -0.74 -22.33
CA VAL A 97 1.76 -1.78 -21.73
C VAL A 97 1.18 -3.17 -21.98
N PRO A 98 2.01 -4.21 -22.02
CA PRO A 98 1.55 -5.60 -22.20
C PRO A 98 0.65 -6.05 -21.05
N MET A 99 -0.37 -6.84 -21.38
CA MET A 99 -1.25 -7.47 -20.41
C MET A 99 -0.57 -8.68 -19.77
N SER A 100 -0.64 -8.79 -18.45
CA SER A 100 -0.17 -9.96 -17.73
C SER A 100 -1.11 -11.17 -17.94
N SER A 101 -0.57 -12.38 -17.88
CA SER A 101 -1.37 -13.61 -17.95
C SER A 101 -2.39 -13.70 -16.80
N GLY A 102 -2.05 -13.17 -15.62
CA GLY A 102 -2.95 -13.13 -14.47
C GLY A 102 -4.16 -12.22 -14.72
N ALA A 103 -3.96 -11.04 -15.29
CA ALA A 103 -5.02 -10.12 -15.65
C ALA A 103 -5.99 -10.76 -16.67
N LEU A 104 -5.44 -11.32 -17.76
CA LEU A 104 -6.24 -12.02 -18.78
C LEU A 104 -7.09 -13.16 -18.18
N MET A 105 -6.53 -13.90 -17.22
CA MET A 105 -7.29 -14.99 -16.55
C MET A 105 -8.40 -14.46 -15.64
N THR A 106 -8.32 -13.21 -15.18
CA THR A 106 -9.32 -12.59 -14.30
C THR A 106 -10.49 -12.03 -15.10
N HIS A 107 -10.23 -11.15 -16.06
CA HIS A 107 -11.28 -10.44 -16.79
C HIS A 107 -11.63 -11.06 -18.16
N HIS A 108 -10.85 -12.04 -18.64
CA HIS A 108 -11.07 -12.81 -19.89
C HIS A 108 -11.11 -11.96 -21.19
N LYS A 109 -10.70 -10.68 -21.17
CA LYS A 109 -10.69 -9.79 -22.33
C LYS A 109 -9.39 -9.91 -23.09
N THR A 110 -9.46 -10.25 -24.37
CA THR A 110 -8.29 -10.39 -25.24
C THR A 110 -7.82 -9.04 -25.79
N MET A 111 -6.53 -8.96 -26.14
CA MET A 111 -6.02 -7.75 -26.80
C MET A 111 -6.70 -7.47 -28.14
N ASP A 112 -7.11 -8.50 -28.87
CA ASP A 112 -7.81 -8.34 -30.14
C ASP A 112 -9.18 -7.67 -29.95
N GLU A 113 -9.92 -8.07 -28.91
CA GLU A 113 -11.19 -7.43 -28.53
C GLU A 113 -10.99 -5.97 -28.13
N ILE A 114 -9.98 -5.70 -27.31
CA ILE A 114 -9.66 -4.34 -26.85
C ILE A 114 -9.25 -3.45 -28.03
N LEU A 115 -8.42 -3.95 -28.94
CA LEU A 115 -7.98 -3.19 -30.12
C LEU A 115 -9.11 -2.96 -31.13
N ALA A 116 -10.07 -3.88 -31.22
CA ALA A 116 -11.20 -3.77 -32.14
C ALA A 116 -12.29 -2.77 -31.66
N GLY A 117 -12.51 -2.67 -30.34
CA GLY A 117 -13.59 -1.87 -29.77
C GLY A 117 -13.17 -0.76 -28.82
N GLY A 118 -11.90 -0.73 -28.43
CA GLY A 118 -11.42 0.21 -27.41
C GLY A 118 -11.15 1.61 -27.93
N LEU A 119 -11.29 2.57 -27.05
CA LEU A 119 -10.91 3.97 -27.26
C LEU A 119 -9.42 4.19 -26.99
N GLU A 120 -8.87 5.24 -27.55
CA GLU A 120 -7.61 5.79 -27.07
C GLU A 120 -7.77 6.17 -25.59
N ALA A 121 -6.83 5.74 -24.73
CA ALA A 121 -6.97 5.82 -23.28
C ALA A 121 -7.20 7.27 -22.77
N ARG A 122 -6.60 8.27 -23.42
CA ARG A 122 -6.81 9.69 -23.06
C ARG A 122 -8.27 10.11 -23.31
N GLU A 123 -8.86 9.70 -24.42
CA GLU A 123 -10.26 10.01 -24.73
C GLU A 123 -11.23 9.31 -23.80
N GLY A 124 -11.02 8.00 -23.51
CA GLY A 124 -11.86 7.27 -22.58
C GLY A 124 -11.81 7.87 -21.16
N LEU A 125 -10.63 8.21 -20.65
CA LEU A 125 -10.48 8.87 -19.37
C LEU A 125 -11.11 10.27 -19.34
N ARG A 126 -11.04 11.03 -20.43
CA ARG A 126 -11.72 12.33 -20.56
C ARG A 126 -13.24 12.18 -20.47
N ARG A 127 -13.81 11.19 -21.16
CA ARG A 127 -15.24 10.88 -21.07
C ARG A 127 -15.66 10.44 -19.68
N PHE A 128 -14.86 9.58 -19.04
CA PHE A 128 -15.09 9.17 -17.66
C PHE A 128 -15.08 10.37 -16.72
N SER A 129 -14.08 11.25 -16.85
CA SER A 129 -14.00 12.47 -16.02
C SER A 129 -15.26 13.32 -16.14
N ALA A 130 -15.82 13.46 -17.35
CA ALA A 130 -17.07 14.19 -17.57
C ALA A 130 -18.28 13.47 -16.98
N PHE A 131 -18.30 12.12 -17.00
CA PHE A 131 -19.40 11.32 -16.44
C PHE A 131 -19.47 11.42 -14.92
N VAL A 132 -18.32 11.50 -14.23
CA VAL A 132 -18.23 11.51 -12.76
C VAL A 132 -18.14 12.91 -12.14
N ASP A 133 -18.08 13.96 -12.96
CA ASP A 133 -17.84 15.32 -12.47
C ASP A 133 -18.94 15.78 -11.49
N GLY A 134 -18.52 16.21 -10.31
CA GLY A 134 -19.41 16.62 -9.23
C GLY A 134 -20.19 15.50 -8.53
N CYS A 135 -19.93 14.24 -8.87
CA CYS A 135 -20.56 13.09 -8.24
C CYS A 135 -19.78 12.57 -7.03
N VAL A 136 -20.47 11.84 -6.15
CA VAL A 136 -19.82 11.02 -5.11
C VAL A 136 -19.46 9.67 -5.72
N LEU A 137 -18.18 9.31 -5.64
CA LEU A 137 -17.64 8.08 -6.19
C LEU A 137 -17.67 6.96 -5.15
N VAL A 138 -18.03 5.77 -5.59
CA VAL A 138 -18.03 4.57 -4.74
C VAL A 138 -17.46 3.39 -5.51
N GLY A 139 -16.58 2.64 -4.88
CA GLY A 139 -16.08 1.39 -5.41
C GLY A 139 -15.99 0.30 -4.35
N HIS A 140 -15.43 -0.84 -4.73
CA HIS A 140 -15.14 -1.93 -3.81
C HIS A 140 -13.64 -2.17 -3.72
N ASN A 141 -12.98 -1.82 -2.63
CA ASN A 141 -11.51 -1.72 -2.50
C ASN A 141 -10.89 -0.63 -3.41
N SER A 142 -11.70 0.29 -3.89
CA SER A 142 -11.30 1.31 -4.87
C SER A 142 -10.31 2.32 -4.33
N LEU A 143 -10.41 2.71 -3.07
CA LEU A 143 -9.48 3.66 -2.45
C LEU A 143 -8.03 3.15 -2.44
N ARG A 144 -7.86 1.83 -2.51
CA ARG A 144 -6.53 1.21 -2.53
C ARG A 144 -6.04 0.92 -3.95
N PHE A 145 -6.92 0.65 -4.91
CA PHE A 145 -6.56 0.19 -6.25
C PHE A 145 -7.06 1.12 -7.36
N ASP A 146 -8.37 1.20 -7.59
CA ASP A 146 -8.95 1.90 -8.73
C ASP A 146 -8.67 3.40 -8.72
N ARG A 147 -8.88 4.05 -7.58
CA ARG A 147 -8.64 5.48 -7.42
C ARG A 147 -7.19 5.89 -7.73
N PRO A 148 -6.15 5.32 -7.10
CA PRO A 148 -4.77 5.69 -7.42
C PRO A 148 -4.41 5.35 -8.86
N LEU A 149 -4.96 4.28 -9.44
CA LEU A 149 -4.73 3.91 -10.83
C LEU A 149 -5.35 4.94 -11.78
N VAL A 150 -6.63 5.28 -11.63
CA VAL A 150 -7.32 6.30 -12.47
C VAL A 150 -6.59 7.64 -12.39
N ARG A 151 -6.25 8.11 -11.18
CA ARG A 151 -5.50 9.35 -10.98
C ARG A 151 -4.13 9.33 -11.67
N ASN A 152 -3.41 8.23 -11.55
CA ASN A 152 -2.13 8.04 -12.21
C ASN A 152 -2.26 8.04 -13.74
N GLN A 153 -3.25 7.33 -14.28
CA GLN A 153 -3.51 7.26 -15.71
C GLN A 153 -3.92 8.63 -16.30
N MET A 154 -4.74 9.40 -15.56
CA MET A 154 -5.11 10.76 -15.97
C MET A 154 -3.91 11.69 -15.99
N ARG A 155 -3.07 11.64 -14.95
CA ARG A 155 -1.87 12.46 -14.87
C ARG A 155 -0.86 12.12 -15.97
N LYS A 156 -0.56 10.85 -16.21
CA LYS A 156 0.33 10.41 -17.30
C LYS A 156 -0.09 10.97 -18.66
N ARG A 157 -1.38 11.26 -18.83
CA ARG A 157 -1.97 11.76 -20.08
C ARG A 157 -2.26 13.28 -20.06
N GLY A 158 -1.83 13.98 -19.00
CA GLY A 158 -2.03 15.43 -18.86
C GLY A 158 -3.50 15.83 -18.77
N LEU A 159 -4.34 14.98 -18.15
CA LEU A 159 -5.75 15.27 -17.90
C LEU A 159 -5.92 15.81 -16.46
N PRO A 160 -6.81 16.81 -16.27
CA PRO A 160 -7.19 17.24 -14.94
C PRO A 160 -7.97 16.13 -14.23
N LEU A 161 -7.79 16.02 -12.92
CA LEU A 161 -8.63 15.14 -12.12
C LEU A 161 -10.06 15.69 -12.09
N PRO A 162 -11.11 14.82 -12.11
CA PRO A 162 -12.48 15.27 -11.95
C PRO A 162 -12.67 15.93 -10.58
N SER A 163 -13.60 16.87 -10.51
CA SER A 163 -14.06 17.35 -9.22
C SER A 163 -14.96 16.28 -8.62
N ASP A 164 -14.52 15.64 -7.54
CA ASP A 164 -15.33 14.71 -6.79
C ASP A 164 -16.00 15.41 -5.59
N ALA A 165 -17.22 15.00 -5.26
CA ALA A 165 -17.94 15.43 -4.07
C ALA A 165 -17.66 14.50 -2.87
N GLY A 166 -16.71 13.63 -3.00
CA GLY A 166 -16.28 12.63 -2.02
C GLY A 166 -16.15 11.25 -2.62
N GLU A 167 -15.41 10.40 -1.94
CA GLU A 167 -15.20 9.01 -2.38
C GLU A 167 -15.34 8.05 -1.20
N TYR A 168 -16.07 6.96 -1.43
CA TYR A 168 -16.36 5.93 -0.44
C TYR A 168 -16.01 4.54 -0.98
N ASP A 169 -15.77 3.62 -0.05
CA ASP A 169 -15.37 2.24 -0.37
C ASP A 169 -16.27 1.27 0.41
N THR A 170 -17.03 0.46 -0.32
CA THR A 170 -18.00 -0.49 0.26
C THR A 170 -17.32 -1.52 1.15
N MET A 171 -16.08 -1.93 0.85
CA MET A 171 -15.30 -2.83 1.71
C MET A 171 -14.97 -2.17 3.04
N LEU A 172 -14.57 -0.89 3.04
CA LEU A 172 -14.25 -0.17 4.28
C LEU A 172 -15.51 0.10 5.10
N ILE A 173 -16.62 0.47 4.46
CA ILE A 173 -17.92 0.62 5.14
C ILE A 173 -18.35 -0.69 5.77
N ALA A 174 -18.31 -1.80 5.01
CA ALA A 174 -18.66 -3.11 5.53
C ALA A 174 -17.78 -3.55 6.71
N LYS A 175 -16.47 -3.26 6.69
CA LYS A 175 -15.57 -3.51 7.83
C LYS A 175 -15.98 -2.78 9.11
N GLN A 176 -16.63 -1.64 9.00
CA GLN A 176 -17.08 -0.87 10.15
C GLN A 176 -18.35 -1.47 10.75
N PHE A 177 -19.33 -1.82 9.92
CA PHE A 177 -20.64 -2.27 10.37
C PHE A 177 -20.74 -3.80 10.58
N LEU A 178 -19.91 -4.58 9.89
CA LEU A 178 -19.94 -6.05 9.89
C LEU A 178 -18.59 -6.64 10.38
N PRO A 179 -18.10 -6.29 11.57
CA PRO A 179 -16.75 -6.66 12.03
C PRO A 179 -16.55 -8.18 12.24
N ALA A 180 -17.62 -8.97 12.23
CA ALA A 180 -17.59 -10.42 12.43
C ALA A 180 -17.34 -11.22 11.14
N LEU A 181 -17.35 -10.58 9.97
CA LEU A 181 -17.09 -11.27 8.70
C LEU A 181 -15.63 -11.71 8.59
N ARG A 182 -15.42 -12.92 8.06
CA ARG A 182 -14.06 -13.48 7.86
C ARG A 182 -13.24 -12.72 6.81
N ASN A 183 -13.91 -12.19 5.80
CA ASN A 183 -13.34 -11.35 4.75
C ASN A 183 -14.42 -10.44 4.17
N TYR A 184 -14.01 -9.47 3.38
CA TYR A 184 -14.87 -8.43 2.82
C TYR A 184 -14.80 -8.38 1.29
N ARG A 185 -14.56 -9.52 0.64
CA ARG A 185 -14.64 -9.62 -0.82
C ARG A 185 -16.07 -9.36 -1.27
N LEU A 186 -16.26 -8.84 -2.48
CA LEU A 186 -17.58 -8.54 -3.03
C LEU A 186 -18.51 -9.75 -2.97
N GLU A 187 -18.04 -10.93 -3.37
CA GLU A 187 -18.78 -12.19 -3.29
C GLU A 187 -19.27 -12.54 -1.87
N THR A 188 -18.43 -12.23 -0.86
CA THR A 188 -18.78 -12.48 0.56
C THR A 188 -19.89 -11.54 1.00
N LEU A 189 -19.80 -10.26 0.62
CA LEU A 189 -20.84 -9.27 0.93
C LEU A 189 -22.12 -9.56 0.17
N CYS A 190 -22.05 -9.96 -1.10
CA CYS A 190 -23.21 -10.39 -1.87
C CYS A 190 -23.93 -11.54 -1.18
N ARG A 191 -23.18 -12.56 -0.71
CA ARG A 191 -23.75 -13.71 0.03
C ARG A 191 -24.39 -13.27 1.34
N GLU A 192 -23.75 -12.41 2.09
CA GLU A 192 -24.28 -11.88 3.37
C GLU A 192 -25.60 -11.16 3.18
N PHE A 193 -25.72 -10.38 2.11
CA PHE A 193 -26.94 -9.63 1.82
C PHE A 193 -27.94 -10.32 0.92
N GLY A 194 -27.69 -11.58 0.51
CA GLY A 194 -28.57 -12.33 -0.40
C GLY A 194 -28.63 -11.73 -1.81
N ILE A 195 -27.57 -11.07 -2.26
CA ILE A 195 -27.44 -10.48 -3.59
C ILE A 195 -26.88 -11.53 -4.55
N VAL A 196 -27.59 -11.78 -5.66
CA VAL A 196 -27.10 -12.64 -6.74
C VAL A 196 -26.30 -11.79 -7.72
N ASN A 197 -25.04 -12.15 -7.94
CA ASN A 197 -24.20 -11.61 -9.00
C ASN A 197 -24.11 -12.66 -10.12
N GLU A 198 -24.97 -12.56 -11.11
CA GLU A 198 -25.08 -13.53 -12.22
C GLU A 198 -23.88 -13.44 -13.18
N HIS A 199 -23.17 -12.33 -13.18
CA HIS A 199 -22.06 -12.02 -14.07
C HIS A 199 -20.81 -11.63 -13.29
N ALA A 200 -20.42 -12.47 -12.32
CA ALA A 200 -19.18 -12.27 -11.59
C ALA A 200 -17.96 -12.26 -12.55
N HIS A 201 -17.05 -11.31 -12.33
CA HIS A 201 -15.88 -11.02 -13.19
C HIS A 201 -16.22 -10.38 -14.54
N ASP A 202 -17.44 -9.87 -14.69
CA ASP A 202 -17.78 -8.88 -15.70
C ASP A 202 -17.89 -7.50 -15.00
N ALA A 203 -17.17 -6.51 -15.49
CA ALA A 203 -17.08 -5.21 -14.81
C ALA A 203 -18.46 -4.58 -14.55
N LEU A 204 -19.39 -4.68 -15.50
CA LEU A 204 -20.75 -4.16 -15.33
C LEU A 204 -21.56 -4.97 -14.30
N GLY A 205 -21.35 -6.29 -14.24
CA GLY A 205 -21.91 -7.16 -13.20
C GLY A 205 -21.40 -6.79 -11.81
N ASP A 206 -20.09 -6.60 -11.68
CA ASP A 206 -19.45 -6.31 -10.39
C ASP A 206 -19.80 -4.92 -9.85
N ILE A 207 -19.86 -3.87 -10.70
CA ILE A 207 -20.33 -2.54 -10.25
C ILE A 207 -21.81 -2.55 -9.89
N THR A 208 -22.66 -3.31 -10.60
CA THR A 208 -24.07 -3.47 -10.23
C THR A 208 -24.22 -4.18 -8.88
N ALA A 209 -23.45 -5.24 -8.65
CA ALA A 209 -23.42 -5.95 -7.37
C ALA A 209 -22.90 -5.03 -6.25
N THR A 210 -21.84 -4.26 -6.51
CA THR A 210 -21.29 -3.26 -5.57
C THR A 210 -22.34 -2.21 -5.21
N GLY A 211 -23.09 -1.70 -6.19
CA GLY A 211 -24.20 -0.78 -5.97
C GLY A 211 -25.30 -1.37 -5.08
N ARG A 212 -25.70 -2.62 -5.32
CA ARG A 212 -26.68 -3.32 -4.47
C ARG A 212 -26.15 -3.54 -3.05
N VAL A 213 -24.88 -3.87 -2.89
CA VAL A 213 -24.22 -3.95 -1.56
C VAL A 213 -24.27 -2.59 -0.87
N LEU A 214 -23.96 -1.49 -1.58
CA LEU A 214 -24.04 -0.15 -1.05
C LEU A 214 -25.44 0.22 -0.58
N VAL A 215 -26.49 -0.11 -1.38
CA VAL A 215 -27.90 0.12 -1.00
C VAL A 215 -28.23 -0.59 0.32
N ARG A 216 -27.81 -1.86 0.46
CA ARG A 216 -28.00 -2.59 1.72
C ARG A 216 -27.24 -1.95 2.90
N LEU A 217 -25.97 -1.53 2.69
CA LEU A 217 -25.20 -0.83 3.72
C LEU A 217 -25.87 0.51 4.10
N LEU A 218 -26.40 1.22 3.11
CA LEU A 218 -27.08 2.50 3.32
C LEU A 218 -28.37 2.32 4.14
N HIS A 219 -29.25 1.43 3.72
CA HIS A 219 -30.58 1.26 4.34
C HIS A 219 -30.56 0.48 5.64
N ASP A 220 -29.72 -0.55 5.76
CA ASP A 220 -29.71 -1.44 6.94
C ASP A 220 -28.86 -0.84 8.09
N PHE A 221 -27.86 0.00 7.79
CA PHE A 221 -26.89 0.46 8.78
C PHE A 221 -26.70 1.98 8.83
N ILE A 222 -26.45 2.62 7.68
CA ILE A 222 -26.04 4.03 7.67
C ILE A 222 -27.22 4.95 8.02
N LEU A 223 -28.35 4.83 7.33
CA LEU A 223 -29.52 5.68 7.54
C LEU A 223 -30.14 5.48 8.95
N PRO A 224 -30.35 4.26 9.45
CA PRO A 224 -30.92 4.04 10.78
C PRO A 224 -30.07 4.62 11.91
N ALA A 225 -28.75 4.69 11.75
CA ALA A 225 -27.82 5.21 12.76
C ALA A 225 -27.59 6.73 12.67
N THR A 226 -28.18 7.44 11.70
CA THR A 226 -27.84 8.85 11.39
C THR A 226 -27.97 9.77 12.59
N GLU A 227 -29.07 9.74 13.33
CA GLU A 227 -29.28 10.63 14.48
C GLU A 227 -28.28 10.34 15.61
N ALA A 228 -28.12 9.06 15.97
CA ALA A 228 -27.18 8.66 17.01
C ALA A 228 -25.73 8.97 16.61
N ARG A 229 -25.41 8.78 15.33
CA ARG A 229 -24.08 9.10 14.77
C ARG A 229 -23.80 10.60 14.80
N ARG A 230 -24.74 11.45 14.38
CA ARG A 230 -24.61 12.91 14.44
C ARG A 230 -24.39 13.40 15.87
N ASN A 231 -25.14 12.90 16.83
CA ASN A 231 -24.96 13.21 18.24
C ASN A 231 -23.56 12.82 18.74
N ALA A 232 -23.08 11.65 18.37
CA ALA A 232 -21.73 11.20 18.71
C ALA A 232 -20.65 12.09 18.04
N VAL A 233 -20.81 12.42 16.75
CA VAL A 233 -19.87 13.30 16.04
C VAL A 233 -19.85 14.68 16.68
N ALA A 234 -21.00 15.28 16.98
CA ALA A 234 -21.09 16.59 17.66
C ALA A 234 -20.35 16.59 19.01
N ALA A 235 -20.40 15.48 19.74
CA ALA A 235 -19.73 15.37 21.04
C ALA A 235 -18.20 15.20 20.93
N TYR A 236 -17.70 14.61 19.87
CA TYR A 236 -16.29 14.23 19.76
C TYR A 236 -15.51 14.99 18.66
N ALA A 237 -16.12 15.39 17.54
CA ALA A 237 -15.45 16.08 16.45
C ALA A 237 -14.64 17.32 16.89
N PRO A 238 -15.09 18.15 17.85
CA PRO A 238 -14.30 19.29 18.33
C PRO A 238 -12.92 18.88 18.89
N LYS A 239 -12.79 17.67 19.44
CA LYS A 239 -11.51 17.17 19.94
C LYS A 239 -10.52 16.81 18.83
N PHE A 240 -11.02 16.58 17.63
CA PHE A 240 -10.24 16.25 16.43
C PHE A 240 -10.02 17.44 15.50
N ALA A 241 -10.60 18.62 15.79
CA ALA A 241 -10.52 19.76 14.91
C ALA A 241 -9.07 20.20 14.61
N ALA A 242 -8.20 20.19 15.61
CA ALA A 242 -6.79 20.54 15.42
C ALA A 242 -6.06 19.52 14.54
N LEU A 243 -6.36 18.22 14.71
CA LEU A 243 -5.79 17.16 13.85
C LEU A 243 -6.33 17.28 12.41
N TYR A 244 -7.63 17.56 12.25
CA TYR A 244 -8.23 17.80 10.94
C TYR A 244 -7.59 19.01 10.23
N ALA A 245 -7.43 20.12 10.93
CA ALA A 245 -6.78 21.31 10.38
C ALA A 245 -5.34 21.01 9.94
N PHE A 246 -4.59 20.28 10.74
CA PHE A 246 -3.24 19.86 10.40
C PHE A 246 -3.18 18.92 9.18
N LEU A 247 -4.10 17.95 9.09
CA LEU A 247 -4.17 17.07 7.89
C LEU A 247 -4.48 17.85 6.62
N ASN A 248 -5.39 18.85 6.69
CA ASN A 248 -5.67 19.73 5.54
C ASN A 248 -4.47 20.62 5.19
N GLU A 249 -3.71 21.08 6.17
CA GLU A 249 -2.46 21.81 5.95
C GLU A 249 -1.43 20.93 5.24
N LEU A 250 -1.27 19.67 5.66
CA LEU A 250 -0.37 18.71 4.99
C LEU A 250 -0.80 18.46 3.54
N ASP A 251 -2.10 18.29 3.29
CA ASP A 251 -2.62 18.13 1.93
C ASP A 251 -2.37 19.37 1.08
N GLY A 252 -2.78 20.54 1.55
CA GLY A 252 -2.73 21.79 0.79
C GLY A 252 -1.32 22.32 0.55
N ASN A 253 -0.48 22.32 1.58
CA ASN A 253 0.84 22.96 1.54
C ASN A 253 1.96 22.02 1.04
N TYR A 254 1.78 20.72 1.14
CA TYR A 254 2.84 19.75 0.81
C TYR A 254 2.42 18.75 -0.25
N LEU A 255 1.34 17.99 -0.06
CA LEU A 255 0.96 16.94 -1.02
C LEU A 255 0.54 17.52 -2.36
N ARG A 256 -0.31 18.55 -2.39
CA ARG A 256 -0.78 19.14 -3.66
C ARG A 256 0.30 19.88 -4.44
N VAL A 257 1.29 20.39 -3.76
CA VAL A 257 2.41 21.10 -4.38
C VAL A 257 3.65 20.21 -4.63
N GLY A 258 3.60 18.95 -4.19
CA GLY A 258 4.67 17.98 -4.40
C GLY A 258 5.84 18.08 -3.42
N ASP A 259 5.71 18.84 -2.34
CA ASP A 259 6.76 18.98 -1.32
C ASP A 259 6.71 17.85 -0.29
N ILE A 260 7.19 16.67 -0.68
CA ILE A 260 7.21 15.48 0.17
C ILE A 260 8.21 15.63 1.31
N GLN A 261 9.33 16.34 1.11
CA GLN A 261 10.30 16.60 2.17
C GLN A 261 9.73 17.53 3.24
N GLY A 262 9.06 18.61 2.82
CA GLY A 262 8.35 19.51 3.73
C GLY A 262 7.27 18.79 4.55
N LEU A 263 6.53 17.86 3.93
CA LEU A 263 5.56 17.02 4.61
C LEU A 263 6.21 16.19 5.74
N LEU A 264 7.34 15.54 5.48
CA LEU A 264 8.06 14.78 6.50
C LEU A 264 8.49 15.68 7.66
N HIS A 265 9.06 16.85 7.36
CA HIS A 265 9.47 17.79 8.41
C HIS A 265 8.29 18.30 9.23
N ALA A 266 7.17 18.67 8.59
CA ALA A 266 5.97 19.12 9.29
C ALA A 266 5.41 18.04 10.24
N VAL A 267 5.43 16.77 9.81
CA VAL A 267 5.02 15.64 10.67
C VAL A 267 6.01 15.45 11.83
N MET A 268 7.32 15.53 11.58
CA MET A 268 8.34 15.40 12.63
C MET A 268 8.23 16.52 13.66
N ASP A 269 7.97 17.74 13.24
CA ASP A 269 7.86 18.91 14.11
C ASP A 269 6.62 18.83 15.00
N VAL A 270 5.46 18.49 14.45
CA VAL A 270 4.23 18.36 15.23
C VAL A 270 4.28 17.23 16.25
N LEU A 271 5.04 16.16 15.95
CA LEU A 271 5.32 15.06 16.87
C LEU A 271 6.44 15.37 17.85
N HIS A 272 7.11 16.50 17.71
CA HIS A 272 8.29 16.88 18.48
C HIS A 272 9.37 15.80 18.49
N LEU A 273 9.56 15.08 17.36
CA LEU A 273 10.48 13.94 17.30
C LEU A 273 11.91 14.32 17.66
N PRO A 274 12.51 15.41 17.15
CA PRO A 274 13.89 15.78 17.49
C PRO A 274 14.11 16.01 18.98
N SER A 275 13.13 16.59 19.68
CA SER A 275 13.22 16.90 21.13
C SER A 275 12.96 15.67 22.01
N ARG A 276 12.30 14.64 21.50
CA ARG A 276 12.02 13.37 22.21
C ARG A 276 13.17 12.37 22.09
N CYS A 277 14.05 12.56 21.13
CA CYS A 277 15.20 11.68 20.89
C CYS A 277 16.35 12.04 21.84
N VAL A 278 16.42 11.34 22.97
CA VAL A 278 17.40 11.59 24.04
C VAL A 278 18.70 10.83 23.77
N ARG A 279 18.62 9.61 23.20
CA ARG A 279 19.78 8.76 22.91
C ARG A 279 20.34 9.08 21.53
N ASP A 280 21.65 8.91 21.36
CA ASP A 280 22.31 9.10 20.06
C ASP A 280 21.77 8.14 19.01
N SER A 281 21.45 6.89 19.40
CA SER A 281 20.79 5.91 18.51
C SER A 281 19.44 6.38 17.96
N ASP A 282 18.68 7.17 18.73
CA ASP A 282 17.37 7.69 18.30
C ASP A 282 17.58 8.83 17.29
N ARG A 283 18.63 9.65 17.47
CA ARG A 283 19.01 10.72 16.53
C ARG A 283 19.55 10.15 15.23
N ASP A 284 20.31 9.07 15.29
CA ASP A 284 20.79 8.35 14.12
C ASP A 284 19.61 7.75 13.34
N ALA A 285 18.63 7.14 14.03
CA ALA A 285 17.41 6.61 13.39
C ALA A 285 16.58 7.70 12.70
N ILE A 286 16.48 8.91 13.26
CA ILE A 286 15.82 10.05 12.58
C ILE A 286 16.61 10.47 11.34
N ARG A 287 17.93 10.55 11.43
CA ARG A 287 18.79 10.90 10.29
C ARG A 287 18.64 9.86 9.18
N ASP A 288 18.73 8.58 9.53
CA ASP A 288 18.54 7.48 8.60
C ASP A 288 17.15 7.53 7.91
N LEU A 289 16.09 7.86 8.66
CA LEU A 289 14.75 8.06 8.10
C LEU A 289 14.73 9.24 7.12
N THR A 290 15.36 10.37 7.46
CA THR A 290 15.42 11.55 6.60
C THR A 290 16.22 11.26 5.33
N ASP A 291 17.39 10.60 5.46
CA ASP A 291 18.21 10.19 4.33
C ASP A 291 17.49 9.19 3.44
N TYR A 292 16.74 8.26 4.03
CA TYR A 292 15.90 7.30 3.31
C TYR A 292 14.76 7.98 2.56
N PHE A 293 14.16 9.01 3.14
CA PHE A 293 13.07 9.76 2.52
C PHE A 293 13.57 10.75 1.44
N SER A 294 14.84 11.10 1.48
CA SER A 294 15.44 12.09 0.58
C SER A 294 15.18 11.91 -0.92
N PRO A 295 15.12 10.68 -1.48
CA PRO A 295 14.78 10.48 -2.89
C PRO A 295 13.31 10.70 -3.26
N TYR A 296 12.44 10.87 -2.26
CA TYR A 296 11.02 11.18 -2.46
C TYR A 296 10.86 12.70 -2.37
N ASP A 297 11.28 13.38 -3.41
CA ASP A 297 11.39 14.85 -3.47
C ASP A 297 10.34 15.52 -4.35
N GLY A 298 9.37 14.72 -4.87
CA GLY A 298 8.34 15.20 -5.79
C GLY A 298 8.83 15.43 -7.22
N SER A 299 10.06 15.05 -7.53
CA SER A 299 10.66 15.27 -8.86
C SER A 299 10.44 14.14 -9.85
N ARG A 300 9.83 13.04 -9.44
CA ARG A 300 9.57 11.87 -10.30
C ARG A 300 8.45 12.18 -11.29
N PRO A 301 8.73 12.17 -12.62
CA PRO A 301 7.74 12.56 -13.62
C PRO A 301 6.56 11.58 -13.70
N GLU A 302 6.75 10.34 -13.28
CA GLU A 302 5.74 9.28 -13.31
C GLU A 302 4.83 9.25 -12.09
N LEU A 303 5.16 9.98 -11.02
CA LEU A 303 4.43 9.97 -9.76
C LEU A 303 4.01 11.39 -9.34
N ASP A 304 2.85 11.51 -8.72
CA ASP A 304 2.52 12.67 -7.89
C ASP A 304 3.01 12.46 -6.45
N ALA A 305 2.86 13.46 -5.62
CA ALA A 305 3.24 13.41 -4.23
C ALA A 305 2.54 12.27 -3.47
N GLU A 306 1.25 12.03 -3.76
CA GLU A 306 0.51 10.90 -3.17
C GLU A 306 1.08 9.56 -3.67
N GLY A 307 1.41 9.45 -4.95
CA GLY A 307 2.06 8.27 -5.53
C GLY A 307 3.43 8.02 -4.94
N GLU A 308 4.27 9.04 -4.78
CA GLU A 308 5.57 8.92 -4.12
C GLU A 308 5.44 8.49 -2.67
N LEU A 309 4.50 9.07 -1.92
CA LEU A 309 4.25 8.67 -0.53
C LEU A 309 3.75 7.22 -0.43
N ARG A 310 2.88 6.79 -1.34
CA ARG A 310 2.43 5.40 -1.41
C ARG A 310 3.56 4.44 -1.74
N ASP A 311 4.42 4.76 -2.70
CA ASP A 311 5.61 3.97 -3.04
C ASP A 311 6.57 3.88 -1.85
N PHE A 312 6.80 5.00 -1.16
CA PHE A 312 7.56 5.01 0.08
C PHE A 312 6.97 4.07 1.14
N LEU A 313 5.67 4.19 1.44
CA LEU A 313 5.01 3.37 2.45
C LEU A 313 4.96 1.89 2.06
N ALA A 314 4.78 1.58 0.77
CA ALA A 314 4.81 0.21 0.27
C ALA A 314 6.21 -0.41 0.42
N ASN A 315 7.25 0.33 0.03
CA ASN A 315 8.64 -0.10 0.20
C ASN A 315 8.99 -0.29 1.69
N LEU A 316 8.53 0.63 2.55
CA LEU A 316 8.72 0.52 4.00
C LEU A 316 7.99 -0.70 4.59
N ALA A 317 6.79 -1.02 4.11
CA ALA A 317 6.01 -2.17 4.58
C ALA A 317 6.55 -3.51 4.07
N LEU A 318 7.13 -3.52 2.87
CA LEU A 318 7.78 -4.71 2.27
C LEU A 318 9.17 -4.94 2.84
N SER A 319 9.82 -3.87 3.29
CA SER A 319 11.14 -3.94 3.94
C SER A 319 10.97 -4.58 5.32
N GLY A 320 11.06 -5.89 5.38
CA GLY A 320 11.05 -6.66 6.65
C GLY A 320 12.24 -6.34 7.56
N SER A 321 13.19 -5.55 7.07
CA SER A 321 14.26 -4.92 7.86
C SER A 321 14.48 -3.50 7.34
N GLN A 322 14.79 -2.58 8.24
CA GLN A 322 15.21 -1.21 7.91
C GLN A 322 16.39 -1.16 6.93
N MET A 323 17.06 -2.27 6.74
CA MET A 323 18.27 -2.43 5.95
C MET A 323 18.00 -2.55 4.43
N ASP A 324 16.90 -3.21 4.02
CA ASP A 324 16.57 -3.38 2.58
C ASP A 324 16.36 -2.04 1.89
N VAL A 325 15.84 -1.13 2.66
CA VAL A 325 15.54 0.23 2.27
C VAL A 325 16.79 1.09 2.12
N LEU A 326 17.74 0.93 3.02
CA LEU A 326 19.04 1.61 2.98
C LEU A 326 19.95 1.08 1.86
N ILE A 327 19.86 -0.21 1.56
CA ILE A 327 20.75 -0.91 0.61
C ILE A 327 20.53 -0.41 -0.83
N HIS A 328 19.29 -0.19 -1.26
CA HIS A 328 19.01 0.23 -2.65
C HIS A 328 19.39 1.68 -2.98
N LYS A 329 19.67 2.51 -1.98
CA LYS A 329 19.88 3.97 -2.17
C LYS A 329 21.26 4.49 -1.75
N LEU A 330 22.01 3.75 -0.98
CA LEU A 330 23.40 4.09 -0.69
C LEU A 330 24.27 3.42 -1.76
N HIS A 331 25.07 4.18 -2.52
CA HIS A 331 26.14 3.67 -3.37
C HIS A 331 27.27 3.03 -2.52
N LYS A 332 26.89 2.28 -1.47
CA LYS A 332 27.78 1.62 -0.52
C LYS A 332 27.51 0.13 -0.55
N ILE A 333 28.56 -0.66 -0.43
CA ILE A 333 28.43 -2.10 -0.27
C ILE A 333 27.88 -2.40 1.13
N PRO A 334 26.69 -3.01 1.24
CA PRO A 334 26.11 -3.33 2.55
C PRO A 334 26.89 -4.46 3.22
N ILE A 335 27.22 -4.30 4.50
CA ILE A 335 27.76 -5.35 5.36
C ILE A 335 26.70 -5.65 6.41
N ILE A 336 26.06 -6.82 6.26
CA ILE A 336 24.88 -7.19 7.05
C ILE A 336 24.98 -8.62 7.57
N THR A 337 24.18 -8.95 8.57
CA THR A 337 24.05 -10.33 9.03
C THR A 337 23.11 -11.14 8.15
N VAL A 338 23.21 -12.47 8.15
CA VAL A 338 22.30 -13.34 7.41
C VAL A 338 20.83 -13.14 7.80
N HIS A 339 20.57 -12.87 9.08
CA HIS A 339 19.22 -12.59 9.55
C HIS A 339 18.63 -11.30 8.94
N GLN A 340 19.46 -10.29 8.77
CA GLN A 340 19.09 -9.04 8.12
C GLN A 340 18.91 -9.19 6.61
N ALA A 341 19.59 -10.17 5.98
CA ALA A 341 19.49 -10.48 4.56
C ALA A 341 18.24 -11.30 4.19
N LYS A 342 17.44 -11.74 5.18
CA LYS A 342 16.23 -12.53 4.91
C LYS A 342 15.20 -11.69 4.14
N GLY A 343 14.81 -12.15 2.95
CA GLY A 343 13.87 -11.44 2.08
C GLY A 343 14.55 -10.59 1.00
N CYS A 344 15.84 -10.24 1.16
CA CYS A 344 16.61 -9.49 0.17
C CYS A 344 17.18 -10.41 -0.90
N GLU A 345 17.51 -9.85 -2.05
CA GLU A 345 18.29 -10.52 -3.10
C GLU A 345 19.29 -9.53 -3.70
N PHE A 346 20.49 -10.00 -4.01
CA PHE A 346 21.60 -9.21 -4.53
C PHE A 346 22.20 -9.89 -5.76
N ASP A 347 22.70 -9.13 -6.72
CA ASP A 347 23.35 -9.68 -7.89
C ASP A 347 24.62 -10.45 -7.48
N THR A 348 25.40 -9.89 -6.54
CA THR A 348 26.59 -10.52 -5.95
C THR A 348 26.46 -10.59 -4.44
N VAL A 349 26.69 -11.75 -3.85
CA VAL A 349 26.76 -11.97 -2.41
C VAL A 349 28.16 -12.48 -2.04
N ILE A 350 28.76 -11.84 -1.03
CA ILE A 350 30.04 -12.24 -0.48
C ILE A 350 29.80 -12.70 0.96
N ILE A 351 30.05 -13.97 1.25
CA ILE A 351 29.98 -14.52 2.61
C ILE A 351 31.39 -14.63 3.14
N VAL A 352 31.68 -13.85 4.18
CA VAL A 352 32.96 -13.89 4.89
C VAL A 352 32.91 -14.90 6.01
N ASP A 353 34.09 -15.37 6.45
CA ASP A 353 34.25 -16.40 7.49
C ASP A 353 33.39 -17.64 7.22
N ALA A 354 33.42 -18.13 5.95
CA ALA A 354 32.73 -19.36 5.57
C ALA A 354 33.49 -20.59 6.08
N ASP A 355 33.82 -20.56 7.38
CA ASP A 355 34.70 -21.50 8.07
C ASP A 355 33.93 -22.37 9.07
N GLU A 356 34.52 -23.50 9.44
CA GLU A 356 34.07 -24.31 10.59
C GLU A 356 34.16 -23.47 11.87
N GLY A 357 33.09 -23.45 12.66
CA GLY A 357 32.96 -22.60 13.83
C GLY A 357 32.22 -21.28 13.60
N SER A 358 32.11 -20.85 12.34
CA SER A 358 31.19 -19.80 11.91
C SER A 358 29.92 -20.37 11.26
N TYR A 359 30.08 -21.40 10.41
CA TYR A 359 29.02 -22.17 9.78
C TYR A 359 29.34 -23.68 9.81
N PRO A 360 28.79 -24.49 10.74
CA PRO A 360 27.95 -24.11 11.87
C PRO A 360 28.70 -23.30 12.93
N SER A 361 27.94 -22.51 13.69
CA SER A 361 28.48 -21.78 14.84
C SER A 361 29.10 -22.77 15.83
N GLY A 362 30.31 -22.49 16.33
CA GLY A 362 30.96 -23.31 17.36
C GLY A 362 30.19 -23.38 18.69
N ARG A 363 29.06 -22.68 18.82
CA ARG A 363 28.14 -22.73 19.95
C ARG A 363 27.03 -23.76 19.79
N SER A 364 26.76 -24.22 18.57
CA SER A 364 25.73 -25.23 18.27
C SER A 364 26.17 -26.59 18.80
N ARG A 365 25.40 -27.19 19.69
CA ARG A 365 25.73 -28.42 20.41
C ARG A 365 24.69 -29.52 20.23
N THR A 366 23.52 -29.19 19.65
CA THR A 366 22.45 -30.16 19.42
C THR A 366 22.19 -30.34 17.93
N PRO A 367 21.66 -31.49 17.48
CA PRO A 367 21.27 -31.69 16.09
C PRO A 367 20.24 -30.69 15.58
N GLU A 368 19.37 -30.19 16.45
CA GLU A 368 18.38 -29.19 16.12
C GLU A 368 19.02 -27.80 15.85
N GLU A 369 20.01 -27.42 16.69
CA GLU A 369 20.79 -26.20 16.50
C GLU A 369 21.61 -26.26 15.22
N GLU A 370 22.21 -27.42 14.92
CA GLU A 370 22.98 -27.66 13.70
C GLU A 370 22.10 -27.58 12.45
N ALA A 371 20.86 -28.10 12.52
CA ALA A 371 19.87 -27.99 11.45
C ALA A 371 19.43 -26.54 11.22
N GLU A 372 19.36 -25.72 12.28
CA GLU A 372 19.04 -24.30 12.16
C GLU A 372 20.20 -23.51 11.52
N GLU A 373 21.43 -23.78 11.93
CA GLU A 373 22.65 -23.21 11.30
C GLU A 373 22.73 -23.55 9.80
N GLN A 374 22.34 -24.77 9.43
CA GLN A 374 22.26 -25.15 8.01
C GLN A 374 21.20 -24.33 7.26
N ARG A 375 20.06 -24.05 7.87
CA ARG A 375 19.03 -23.17 7.27
C ARG A 375 19.54 -21.74 7.13
N ILE A 376 20.24 -21.23 8.14
CA ILE A 376 20.86 -19.90 8.10
C ILE A 376 21.86 -19.82 6.93
N PHE A 377 22.73 -20.81 6.78
CA PHE A 377 23.68 -20.86 5.67
C PHE A 377 22.96 -20.96 4.31
N TYR A 378 21.90 -21.77 4.21
CA TYR A 378 21.05 -21.84 3.02
C TYR A 378 20.41 -20.51 2.68
N VAL A 379 19.89 -19.79 3.68
CA VAL A 379 19.36 -18.44 3.46
C VAL A 379 20.44 -17.52 2.93
N ALA A 380 21.66 -17.55 3.48
CA ALA A 380 22.75 -16.70 3.04
C ALA A 380 23.11 -16.93 1.56
N ILE A 381 23.34 -18.20 1.16
CA ILE A 381 23.73 -18.53 -0.22
C ILE A 381 22.61 -18.26 -1.23
N SER A 382 21.35 -18.42 -0.82
CA SER A 382 20.19 -18.19 -1.69
C SER A 382 19.87 -16.70 -1.91
N ARG A 383 20.65 -15.76 -1.34
CA ARG A 383 20.48 -14.33 -1.59
C ARG A 383 21.15 -13.85 -2.86
N ALA A 384 22.06 -14.65 -3.45
CA ALA A 384 22.74 -14.31 -4.68
C ALA A 384 21.88 -14.64 -5.91
N ARG A 385 21.73 -13.66 -6.81
CA ARG A 385 21.07 -13.83 -8.12
C ARG A 385 22.04 -14.32 -9.18
N GLU A 386 23.24 -13.74 -9.23
CA GLU A 386 24.22 -13.98 -10.31
C GLU A 386 25.53 -14.57 -9.78
N GLN A 387 26.07 -14.03 -8.69
CA GLN A 387 27.37 -14.42 -8.20
C GLN A 387 27.39 -14.62 -6.68
N LEU A 388 27.93 -15.77 -6.25
CA LEU A 388 28.18 -16.07 -4.85
C LEU A 388 29.69 -16.26 -4.62
N ILE A 389 30.25 -15.52 -3.67
CA ILE A 389 31.65 -15.62 -3.26
C ILE A 389 31.69 -16.06 -1.79
N LEU A 390 32.34 -17.18 -1.53
CA LEU A 390 32.56 -17.69 -0.18
C LEU A 390 34.03 -17.47 0.17
N ILE A 391 34.29 -16.76 1.27
CA ILE A 391 35.64 -16.46 1.73
C ILE A 391 35.91 -17.26 3.00
N SER A 392 36.92 -18.11 2.94
CA SER A 392 37.49 -18.88 4.05
C SER A 392 38.89 -18.32 4.39
N THR A 393 39.20 -18.25 5.65
CA THR A 393 40.48 -17.70 6.13
C THR A 393 41.38 -18.80 6.70
N GLN A 394 42.69 -18.59 6.60
CA GLN A 394 43.64 -19.48 7.26
C GLN A 394 43.66 -19.22 8.75
N ASP A 395 43.79 -20.31 9.54
CA ASP A 395 44.07 -20.16 10.97
C ASP A 395 45.53 -19.68 11.23
N ARG A 396 45.87 -19.52 12.49
CA ARG A 396 47.21 -19.06 12.91
C ARG A 396 48.36 -20.00 12.47
N TYR A 397 48.01 -21.21 12.08
CA TYR A 397 48.93 -22.28 11.69
C TYR A 397 48.96 -22.51 10.17
N GLY A 398 48.22 -21.68 9.41
CA GLY A 398 48.18 -21.76 7.97
C GLY A 398 47.23 -22.84 7.40
N SER A 399 46.32 -23.39 8.25
CA SER A 399 45.35 -24.39 7.83
C SER A 399 44.01 -23.70 7.49
N TYR A 400 43.34 -24.21 6.44
CA TYR A 400 41.99 -23.83 6.09
C TYR A 400 40.98 -24.81 6.70
N HIS A 401 40.01 -24.31 7.40
CA HIS A 401 38.92 -25.10 7.97
C HIS A 401 37.59 -24.58 7.40
N MET A 402 37.39 -24.84 6.11
CA MET A 402 36.15 -24.43 5.43
C MET A 402 34.94 -25.08 6.09
N SER A 403 33.83 -24.36 6.04
CA SER A 403 32.54 -24.88 6.50
C SER A 403 32.18 -26.20 5.85
N PRO A 404 31.79 -27.24 6.62
CA PRO A 404 31.33 -28.50 6.08
C PRO A 404 30.11 -28.43 5.19
N TYR A 405 29.40 -27.29 5.23
CA TYR A 405 28.28 -27.02 4.33
C TYR A 405 28.73 -26.77 2.89
N ILE A 406 29.94 -26.24 2.69
CA ILE A 406 30.55 -26.04 1.36
C ILE A 406 30.84 -27.38 0.68
N ASP A 407 31.24 -28.40 1.42
CA ASP A 407 31.51 -29.72 0.87
C ASP A 407 30.25 -30.42 0.32
N ARG A 408 29.06 -29.94 0.69
CA ARG A 408 27.78 -30.43 0.15
C ARG A 408 27.44 -29.84 -1.22
N ILE A 409 28.14 -28.79 -1.65
CA ILE A 409 27.93 -28.17 -2.96
C ILE A 409 28.75 -29.00 -3.99
N PRO A 410 28.13 -29.42 -5.10
CA PRO A 410 28.85 -30.18 -6.12
C PRO A 410 30.10 -29.45 -6.61
N SER A 411 31.22 -30.12 -6.69
CA SER A 411 32.51 -29.54 -7.11
C SER A 411 32.46 -28.90 -8.51
N SER A 412 31.56 -29.37 -9.36
CA SER A 412 31.30 -28.77 -10.67
C SER A 412 30.65 -27.36 -10.61
N CYS A 413 30.10 -27.00 -9.44
CA CYS A 413 29.43 -25.69 -9.21
C CYS A 413 30.34 -24.69 -8.46
N ILE A 414 31.56 -25.09 -8.07
CA ILE A 414 32.50 -24.28 -7.31
C ILE A 414 33.80 -24.09 -8.06
N ALA A 415 34.20 -22.83 -8.27
CA ALA A 415 35.57 -22.47 -8.65
C ALA A 415 36.35 -22.09 -7.39
N ARG A 416 37.48 -22.73 -7.12
CA ARG A 416 38.35 -22.39 -5.97
C ARG A 416 39.49 -21.51 -6.43
N TRP A 417 39.72 -20.44 -5.71
CA TRP A 417 40.85 -19.54 -5.92
C TRP A 417 41.63 -19.40 -4.60
N GLU A 418 42.94 -19.42 -4.69
CA GLU A 418 43.82 -19.02 -3.59
C GLU A 418 44.29 -17.61 -3.88
N TRP A 419 44.05 -16.69 -2.92
CA TRP A 419 44.61 -15.36 -3.02
C TRP A 419 46.13 -15.44 -2.81
N PRO A 420 46.97 -15.02 -3.75
CA PRO A 420 48.42 -15.02 -3.53
C PRO A 420 48.71 -14.10 -2.35
N GLY A 421 49.27 -14.68 -1.28
CA GLY A 421 49.54 -13.99 -0.03
C GLY A 421 50.33 -12.70 -0.26
N HIS A 422 49.83 -11.59 0.28
CA HIS A 422 50.69 -10.44 0.50
C HIS A 422 51.77 -10.84 1.50
N GLU A 423 53.04 -10.77 1.09
CA GLU A 423 54.15 -10.67 2.04
C GLU A 423 53.81 -9.61 3.06
N ARG A 424 53.88 -9.99 4.33
CA ARG A 424 53.72 -9.03 5.43
C ARG A 424 54.73 -7.91 5.22
N VAL A 425 54.22 -6.71 5.00
CA VAL A 425 55.02 -5.51 5.20
C VAL A 425 55.08 -5.33 6.72
N ASP A 426 56.26 -5.58 7.30
CA ASP A 426 56.58 -5.37 8.69
C ASP A 426 56.38 -3.88 9.10
#